data_7f386245502d5fb6c36b6ef0f774d6f7
#
_entry.id   7f386245502d5fb6c36b6ef0f774d6f7
#
_cell.length_a   1.000
_cell.length_b   1.000
_cell.length_c   1.000
_cell.angle_alpha   90.00
_cell.angle_beta   90.00
_cell.angle_gamma   90.00
#
_symmetry.space_group_name_H-M   'P 1'
#
loop_
_entity.id
_entity.type
_entity.pdbx_description
1 polymer ?
#
loop_
_entity_poly.entity_id
_entity_poly.type
_entity_poly.pdbx_seq_one_letter_code
_entity_poly.pdbx_strand_id
1 'polypeptide(L)'
;MKEVLLFWKSLGPIVQSVAEHAIMTMLILLRNYGEGHAQATQGTWDIAAVAKDEFDMEDKVFATIGAGRIGYRILERLVAFNPKKLLYYDYQPLPEEAISKLNAASELFNGVDNIIERVESLEDLVSQADVVTLNCPLYEKSKGMFNKELISKMKKGSYVINTARGALTDPQAIADAINSGNIAYGGDVWPVQPAPKDMPWRTMHNPYGKDYGNAMTVHVSGTSLDAQARYANGVKQILTEYFDKTYKYRPQDVIIIDGHYATKAYGQRSKK
;
A
#
# COMPACT_ATOMS: atom_id res chain seq x y z
N MET A 1 5.45 -42.25 -12.39
CA MET A 1 5.75 -40.82 -12.62
C MET A 1 5.35 -40.06 -11.37
N LYS A 2 6.29 -39.46 -10.65
CA LYS A 2 5.94 -38.55 -9.55
C LYS A 2 5.39 -37.27 -10.19
N GLU A 3 4.12 -36.95 -9.93
CA GLU A 3 3.56 -35.67 -10.34
C GLU A 3 4.28 -34.56 -9.55
N VAL A 4 5.06 -33.77 -10.25
CA VAL A 4 5.67 -32.54 -9.71
C VAL A 4 4.60 -31.47 -9.78
N LEU A 5 3.93 -31.20 -8.64
CA LEU A 5 2.99 -30.09 -8.52
C LEU A 5 3.80 -28.85 -8.15
N LEU A 6 3.98 -27.95 -9.10
CA LEU A 6 4.67 -26.69 -8.89
C LEU A 6 3.62 -25.58 -8.68
N PHE A 7 3.58 -25.00 -7.50
CA PHE A 7 2.81 -23.78 -7.26
C PHE A 7 3.73 -22.59 -7.19
N TRP A 8 3.45 -21.58 -8.00
CA TRP A 8 4.25 -20.38 -8.16
C TRP A 8 3.52 -19.13 -7.70
N LYS A 9 4.24 -18.24 -7.02
CA LYS A 9 3.71 -16.94 -6.59
C LYS A 9 4.11 -15.87 -7.60
N SER A 10 3.23 -15.56 -8.55
CA SER A 10 3.40 -14.43 -9.46
C SER A 10 2.84 -13.15 -8.85
N LEU A 11 3.55 -12.52 -7.90
CA LEU A 11 3.22 -11.16 -7.44
C LEU A 11 3.91 -10.07 -8.30
N GLY A 12 4.86 -10.45 -9.16
CA GLY A 12 5.57 -9.52 -10.04
C GLY A 12 4.66 -8.67 -10.93
N PRO A 13 3.63 -9.25 -11.57
CA PRO A 13 2.80 -8.56 -12.56
C PRO A 13 2.02 -7.37 -12.03
N ILE A 14 1.57 -7.39 -10.78
CA ILE A 14 0.71 -6.34 -10.21
C ILE A 14 1.46 -5.24 -9.48
N VAL A 15 2.75 -5.42 -9.20
CA VAL A 15 3.54 -4.53 -8.33
C VAL A 15 3.48 -3.08 -8.79
N GLN A 16 3.64 -2.85 -10.09
CA GLN A 16 3.60 -1.50 -10.67
C GLN A 16 2.21 -0.88 -10.51
N SER A 17 1.18 -1.60 -10.93
CA SER A 17 -0.20 -1.10 -10.90
C SER A 17 -0.67 -0.76 -9.49
N VAL A 18 -0.36 -1.60 -8.50
CA VAL A 18 -0.71 -1.34 -7.09
C VAL A 18 0.08 -0.15 -6.55
N ALA A 19 1.37 -0.03 -6.88
CA ALA A 19 2.17 1.12 -6.43
C ALA A 19 1.64 2.44 -7.01
N GLU A 20 1.28 2.45 -8.29
CA GLU A 20 0.69 3.62 -8.95
C GLU A 20 -0.68 3.97 -8.38
N HIS A 21 -1.51 2.97 -8.10
CA HIS A 21 -2.80 3.17 -7.45
C HIS A 21 -2.63 3.78 -6.04
N ALA A 22 -1.64 3.33 -5.26
CA ALA A 22 -1.37 3.91 -3.95
C ALA A 22 -0.95 5.39 -4.05
N ILE A 23 -0.07 5.75 -4.98
CA ILE A 23 0.32 7.15 -5.24
C ILE A 23 -0.88 7.99 -5.69
N MET A 24 -1.70 7.48 -6.61
CA MET A 24 -2.93 8.14 -7.05
C MET A 24 -3.85 8.41 -5.84
N THR A 25 -4.05 7.43 -4.98
CA THR A 25 -4.91 7.56 -3.79
C THR A 25 -4.36 8.62 -2.82
N MET A 26 -3.03 8.68 -2.61
CA MET A 26 -2.38 9.73 -1.83
C MET A 26 -2.70 11.11 -2.41
N LEU A 27 -2.50 11.29 -3.73
CA LEU A 27 -2.77 12.55 -4.41
C LEU A 27 -4.25 12.96 -4.35
N ILE A 28 -5.16 12.01 -4.52
CA ILE A 28 -6.61 12.26 -4.41
C ILE A 28 -6.95 12.85 -3.04
N LEU A 29 -6.42 12.25 -1.96
CA LEU A 29 -6.70 12.69 -0.61
C LEU A 29 -6.00 14.01 -0.24
N LEU A 30 -4.70 14.15 -0.58
CA LEU A 30 -3.96 15.37 -0.26
C LEU A 30 -4.47 16.58 -1.04
N ARG A 31 -4.99 16.39 -2.26
CA ARG A 31 -5.43 17.46 -3.15
C ARG A 31 -6.95 17.65 -3.19
N ASN A 32 -7.71 17.04 -2.27
CA ASN A 32 -9.17 17.14 -2.20
C ASN A 32 -9.86 16.98 -3.59
N TYR A 33 -9.30 16.07 -4.42
CA TYR A 33 -9.74 15.92 -5.81
C TYR A 33 -11.22 15.58 -5.93
N GLY A 34 -11.75 14.69 -5.09
CA GLY A 34 -13.14 14.24 -5.13
C GLY A 34 -14.11 15.39 -4.87
N GLU A 35 -13.83 16.22 -3.86
CA GLU A 35 -14.61 17.41 -3.54
C GLU A 35 -14.56 18.42 -4.68
N GLY A 36 -13.37 18.73 -5.19
CA GLY A 36 -13.18 19.65 -6.30
C GLY A 36 -13.91 19.19 -7.57
N HIS A 37 -13.83 17.89 -7.90
CA HIS A 37 -14.53 17.30 -9.02
C HIS A 37 -16.06 17.33 -8.84
N ALA A 38 -16.56 17.00 -7.66
CA ALA A 38 -17.97 17.03 -7.35
C ALA A 38 -18.56 18.44 -7.52
N GLN A 39 -17.87 19.46 -6.98
CA GLN A 39 -18.28 20.85 -7.13
C GLN A 39 -18.31 21.29 -8.60
N ALA A 40 -17.27 20.99 -9.37
CA ALA A 40 -17.20 21.32 -10.80
C ALA A 40 -18.34 20.68 -11.59
N THR A 41 -18.67 19.43 -11.33
CA THR A 41 -19.75 18.71 -12.05
C THR A 41 -21.15 19.13 -11.62
N GLN A 42 -21.33 19.58 -10.39
CA GLN A 42 -22.61 20.08 -9.85
C GLN A 42 -22.85 21.57 -10.16
N GLY A 43 -21.84 22.27 -10.70
CA GLY A 43 -21.93 23.70 -11.01
C GLY A 43 -21.80 24.60 -9.76
N THR A 44 -21.30 24.09 -8.66
CA THR A 44 -20.86 24.87 -7.50
C THR A 44 -19.38 25.27 -7.65
N TRP A 45 -18.91 26.29 -6.91
CA TRP A 45 -17.56 26.82 -7.14
C TRP A 45 -17.00 27.46 -5.87
N ASP A 46 -16.75 26.67 -4.82
CA ASP A 46 -16.17 27.14 -3.58
C ASP A 46 -14.70 26.75 -3.46
N ILE A 47 -13.83 27.59 -4.03
CA ILE A 47 -12.38 27.38 -4.03
C ILE A 47 -11.83 27.30 -2.59
N ALA A 48 -12.36 28.12 -1.67
CA ALA A 48 -11.88 28.16 -0.30
C ALA A 48 -12.20 26.85 0.45
N ALA A 49 -13.37 26.28 0.22
CA ALA A 49 -13.74 24.99 0.80
C ALA A 49 -12.87 23.84 0.27
N VAL A 50 -12.60 23.80 -1.05
CA VAL A 50 -11.75 22.76 -1.66
C VAL A 50 -10.30 22.90 -1.20
N ALA A 51 -9.76 24.14 -1.17
CA ALA A 51 -8.37 24.38 -0.78
C ALA A 51 -8.12 24.22 0.73
N LYS A 52 -9.17 24.14 1.52
CA LYS A 52 -9.03 23.93 2.97
C LYS A 52 -8.40 22.58 3.26
N ASP A 53 -7.28 22.61 3.98
CA ASP A 53 -6.49 21.41 4.31
C ASP A 53 -5.98 20.64 3.07
N GLU A 54 -5.83 21.30 1.94
CA GLU A 54 -5.13 20.79 0.76
C GLU A 54 -3.62 20.96 0.96
N PHE A 55 -2.86 19.92 0.61
CA PHE A 55 -1.41 19.90 0.81
C PHE A 55 -0.70 19.33 -0.42
N ASP A 56 0.56 19.74 -0.59
CA ASP A 56 1.49 19.11 -1.52
C ASP A 56 2.12 17.87 -0.89
N MET A 57 2.67 17.00 -1.72
CA MET A 57 3.46 15.85 -1.26
C MET A 57 4.87 16.27 -0.84
N GLU A 58 5.34 17.42 -1.31
CA GLU A 58 6.62 18.01 -0.94
C GLU A 58 6.70 18.24 0.58
N ASP A 59 7.89 18.04 1.15
CA ASP A 59 8.17 18.20 2.59
C ASP A 59 7.34 17.35 3.55
N LYS A 60 6.65 16.32 3.05
CA LYS A 60 5.92 15.38 3.90
C LYS A 60 6.78 14.16 4.27
N VAL A 61 6.49 13.59 5.42
CA VAL A 61 7.05 12.32 5.87
C VAL A 61 6.12 11.20 5.43
N PHE A 62 6.60 10.37 4.50
CA PHE A 62 5.87 9.18 4.06
C PHE A 62 6.41 7.93 4.74
N ALA A 63 5.51 7.02 5.08
CA ALA A 63 5.88 5.78 5.75
C ALA A 63 5.21 4.56 5.11
N THR A 64 5.94 3.45 4.99
CA THR A 64 5.38 2.17 4.56
C THR A 64 5.49 1.11 5.64
N ILE A 65 4.38 0.45 5.93
CA ILE A 65 4.35 -0.78 6.72
C ILE A 65 4.43 -1.96 5.77
N GLY A 66 5.60 -2.57 5.70
CA GLY A 66 6.01 -3.52 4.68
C GLY A 66 6.76 -2.87 3.52
N ALA A 67 8.07 -3.14 3.44
CA ALA A 67 8.97 -2.65 2.39
C ALA A 67 9.32 -3.73 1.35
N GLY A 68 8.40 -4.68 1.14
CA GLY A 68 8.51 -5.69 0.09
C GLY A 68 8.40 -5.09 -1.31
N ARG A 69 8.09 -5.94 -2.30
CA ARG A 69 8.05 -5.53 -3.73
C ARG A 69 7.19 -4.29 -3.98
N ILE A 70 5.97 -4.22 -3.39
CA ILE A 70 5.05 -3.09 -3.59
C ILE A 70 5.51 -1.87 -2.77
N GLY A 71 5.80 -2.05 -1.47
CA GLY A 71 6.23 -0.95 -0.61
C GLY A 71 7.49 -0.26 -1.15
N TYR A 72 8.48 -1.03 -1.59
CA TYR A 72 9.67 -0.48 -2.22
C TYR A 72 9.35 0.33 -3.50
N ARG A 73 8.45 -0.17 -4.36
CA ARG A 73 8.04 0.56 -5.57
C ARG A 73 7.25 1.84 -5.29
N ILE A 74 6.56 1.89 -4.15
CA ILE A 74 5.93 3.13 -3.67
C ILE A 74 7.03 4.12 -3.21
N LEU A 75 8.00 3.65 -2.43
CA LEU A 75 9.12 4.49 -1.99
C LEU A 75 9.90 5.08 -3.18
N GLU A 76 10.19 4.29 -4.21
CA GLU A 76 10.84 4.78 -5.43
C GLU A 76 10.06 5.92 -6.11
N ARG A 77 8.73 5.83 -6.16
CA ARG A 77 7.90 6.86 -6.78
C ARG A 77 7.80 8.12 -5.92
N LEU A 78 7.81 7.95 -4.61
CA LEU A 78 7.73 9.06 -3.67
C LEU A 78 8.96 9.96 -3.71
N VAL A 79 10.14 9.45 -4.03
CA VAL A 79 11.37 10.27 -4.14
C VAL A 79 11.17 11.45 -5.08
N ALA A 80 10.44 11.28 -6.20
CA ALA A 80 10.21 12.34 -7.18
C ALA A 80 9.30 13.48 -6.70
N PHE A 81 8.64 13.31 -5.54
CA PHE A 81 7.80 14.35 -4.93
C PHE A 81 8.51 15.19 -3.87
N ASN A 82 9.83 15.10 -3.80
CA ASN A 82 10.63 15.86 -2.85
C ASN A 82 10.17 15.71 -1.38
N PRO A 83 10.05 14.48 -0.88
CA PRO A 83 9.59 14.23 0.48
C PRO A 83 10.63 14.70 1.50
N LYS A 84 10.18 15.07 2.69
CA LYS A 84 11.06 15.35 3.82
C LYS A 84 11.80 14.11 4.29
N LYS A 85 11.12 12.96 4.32
CA LYS A 85 11.65 11.67 4.77
C LYS A 85 10.79 10.53 4.26
N LEU A 86 11.42 9.38 4.00
CA LEU A 86 10.79 8.11 3.72
C LEU A 86 11.08 7.14 4.87
N LEU A 87 10.06 6.69 5.59
CA LEU A 87 10.17 5.73 6.68
C LEU A 87 9.67 4.37 6.23
N TYR A 88 10.27 3.31 6.76
CA TYR A 88 9.71 1.98 6.58
C TYR A 88 9.85 1.11 7.84
N TYR A 89 8.85 0.26 8.04
CA TYR A 89 8.88 -0.84 9.00
C TYR A 89 8.71 -2.16 8.26
N ASP A 90 9.66 -3.05 8.43
CA ASP A 90 9.59 -4.43 7.92
C ASP A 90 10.40 -5.35 8.84
N TYR A 91 10.05 -6.63 8.88
CA TYR A 91 10.82 -7.64 9.63
C TYR A 91 12.25 -7.80 9.11
N GLN A 92 12.45 -7.56 7.83
CA GLN A 92 13.77 -7.58 7.21
C GLN A 92 14.16 -6.16 6.75
N PRO A 93 15.40 -5.75 6.96
CA PRO A 93 15.88 -4.50 6.39
C PRO A 93 15.84 -4.57 4.85
N LEU A 94 15.67 -3.43 4.21
CA LEU A 94 15.92 -3.32 2.77
C LEU A 94 17.38 -3.64 2.47
N PRO A 95 17.69 -4.27 1.33
CA PRO A 95 19.07 -4.45 0.88
C PRO A 95 19.79 -3.10 0.76
N GLU A 96 21.08 -3.05 1.09
CA GLU A 96 21.89 -1.83 0.99
C GLU A 96 21.85 -1.22 -0.41
N GLU A 97 21.85 -2.03 -1.46
CA GLU A 97 21.71 -1.57 -2.84
C GLU A 97 20.38 -0.82 -3.07
N ALA A 98 19.30 -1.28 -2.47
CA ALA A 98 17.99 -0.64 -2.59
C ALA A 98 17.95 0.71 -1.85
N ILE A 99 18.55 0.78 -0.66
CA ILE A 99 18.71 2.02 0.11
C ILE A 99 19.58 3.02 -0.67
N SER A 100 20.72 2.58 -1.17
CA SER A 100 21.64 3.42 -1.94
C SER A 100 20.99 4.00 -3.19
N LYS A 101 20.15 3.23 -3.90
CA LYS A 101 19.41 3.72 -5.07
C LYS A 101 18.40 4.81 -4.71
N LEU A 102 17.68 4.66 -3.61
CA LEU A 102 16.71 5.67 -3.15
C LEU A 102 17.42 6.96 -2.74
N ASN A 103 18.52 6.86 -2.00
CA ASN A 103 19.31 8.01 -1.59
C ASN A 103 19.93 8.73 -2.78
N ALA A 104 20.55 8.00 -3.72
CA ALA A 104 21.12 8.60 -4.92
C ALA A 104 20.07 9.31 -5.80
N ALA A 105 18.87 8.73 -5.91
CA ALA A 105 17.76 9.37 -6.63
C ALA A 105 17.30 10.64 -5.90
N SER A 106 17.21 10.63 -4.57
CA SER A 106 16.84 11.80 -3.79
C SER A 106 17.89 12.90 -3.88
N GLU A 107 19.17 12.56 -3.80
CA GLU A 107 20.25 13.52 -3.99
C GLU A 107 20.19 14.17 -5.39
N LEU A 108 19.96 13.35 -6.42
CA LEU A 108 19.85 13.85 -7.79
C LEU A 108 18.66 14.78 -8.01
N PHE A 109 17.48 14.44 -7.47
CA PHE A 109 16.26 15.21 -7.71
C PHE A 109 16.08 16.38 -6.73
N ASN A 110 16.49 16.19 -5.48
CA ASN A 110 16.10 17.04 -4.37
C ASN A 110 17.30 17.63 -3.62
N GLY A 111 18.52 17.20 -3.92
CA GLY A 111 19.73 17.61 -3.19
C GLY A 111 19.76 17.09 -1.75
N VAL A 112 18.99 16.06 -1.43
CA VAL A 112 18.86 15.47 -0.08
C VAL A 112 19.43 14.07 -0.08
N ASP A 113 20.45 13.85 0.74
CA ASP A 113 20.99 12.52 1.04
C ASP A 113 20.24 11.88 2.23
N ASN A 114 20.37 10.54 2.38
CA ASN A 114 19.82 9.80 3.49
C ASN A 114 18.31 10.00 3.72
N ILE A 115 17.55 10.01 2.63
CA ILE A 115 16.11 10.23 2.66
C ILE A 115 15.34 9.08 3.32
N ILE A 116 15.88 7.84 3.29
CA ILE A 116 15.21 6.61 3.75
C ILE A 116 15.72 6.16 5.11
N GLU A 117 14.80 5.84 6.02
CA GLU A 117 15.10 5.34 7.36
C GLU A 117 14.21 4.16 7.72
N ARG A 118 14.82 3.10 8.30
CA ARG A 118 14.10 2.00 8.95
C ARG A 118 13.76 2.39 10.37
N VAL A 119 12.51 2.15 10.77
CA VAL A 119 12.08 2.30 12.18
C VAL A 119 11.83 0.94 12.81
N GLU A 120 12.00 0.86 14.13
CA GLU A 120 11.96 -0.41 14.84
C GLU A 120 10.57 -0.73 15.43
N SER A 121 9.65 0.24 15.46
CA SER A 121 8.27 0.02 15.92
C SER A 121 7.24 0.67 15.02
N LEU A 122 6.01 0.14 15.06
CA LEU A 122 4.87 0.73 14.34
C LEU A 122 4.47 2.08 14.95
N GLU A 123 4.57 2.21 16.25
CA GLU A 123 4.28 3.43 17.00
C GLU A 123 5.22 4.57 16.58
N ASP A 124 6.51 4.29 16.48
CA ASP A 124 7.50 5.26 16.01
C ASP A 124 7.23 5.67 14.55
N LEU A 125 6.85 4.70 13.71
CA LEU A 125 6.52 4.98 12.32
C LEU A 125 5.32 5.93 12.20
N VAL A 126 4.20 5.59 12.84
CA VAL A 126 2.95 6.35 12.67
C VAL A 126 2.98 7.72 13.34
N SER A 127 3.77 7.89 14.42
CA SER A 127 3.91 9.17 15.13
C SER A 127 4.68 10.21 14.32
N GLN A 128 5.57 9.77 13.44
CA GLN A 128 6.40 10.64 12.61
C GLN A 128 5.79 10.91 11.22
N ALA A 129 4.93 10.01 10.73
CA ALA A 129 4.43 10.05 9.37
C ALA A 129 3.28 11.04 9.17
N ASP A 130 3.27 11.73 8.04
CA ASP A 130 2.12 12.47 7.53
C ASP A 130 1.22 11.56 6.68
N VAL A 131 1.83 10.60 5.97
CA VAL A 131 1.15 9.60 5.15
C VAL A 131 1.69 8.21 5.45
N VAL A 132 0.82 7.28 5.81
CA VAL A 132 1.15 5.88 6.07
C VAL A 132 0.52 4.98 5.00
N THR A 133 1.29 4.11 4.36
CA THR A 133 0.78 3.12 3.41
C THR A 133 1.01 1.68 3.89
N LEU A 134 -0.03 0.86 3.83
CA LEU A 134 0.00 -0.54 4.27
C LEU A 134 0.32 -1.45 3.09
N ASN A 135 1.45 -2.16 3.15
CA ASN A 135 1.96 -3.03 2.09
C ASN A 135 2.42 -4.41 2.60
N CYS A 136 2.08 -4.73 3.84
CA CYS A 136 2.41 -6.02 4.44
C CYS A 136 1.33 -7.07 4.12
N PRO A 137 1.69 -8.38 4.12
CA PRO A 137 0.73 -9.45 3.95
C PRO A 137 -0.14 -9.63 5.21
N LEU A 138 -1.34 -10.20 5.00
CA LEU A 138 -2.25 -10.57 6.08
C LEU A 138 -1.83 -11.91 6.69
N TYR A 139 -1.47 -11.88 7.97
CA TYR A 139 -1.23 -13.06 8.82
C TYR A 139 -2.03 -12.89 10.11
N GLU A 140 -2.07 -13.91 10.94
CA GLU A 140 -2.72 -13.84 12.25
C GLU A 140 -2.20 -12.66 13.11
N LYS A 141 -0.88 -12.43 13.10
CA LYS A 141 -0.26 -11.33 13.84
C LYS A 141 -0.47 -9.95 13.24
N SER A 142 -0.78 -9.85 11.95
CA SER A 142 -1.00 -8.55 11.28
C SER A 142 -2.48 -8.21 11.15
N LYS A 143 -3.38 -9.16 11.42
CA LYS A 143 -4.82 -8.93 11.39
C LYS A 143 -5.21 -7.91 12.46
N GLY A 144 -5.87 -6.84 12.03
CA GLY A 144 -6.30 -5.76 12.92
C GLY A 144 -5.17 -5.00 13.60
N MET A 145 -3.93 -5.10 13.11
CA MET A 145 -2.80 -4.41 13.71
C MET A 145 -2.94 -2.89 13.67
N PHE A 146 -3.63 -2.39 12.64
CA PHE A 146 -3.93 -0.96 12.52
C PHE A 146 -5.24 -0.67 13.22
N ASN A 147 -5.17 -0.61 14.55
CA ASN A 147 -6.28 -0.49 15.48
C ASN A 147 -6.38 0.91 16.08
N LYS A 148 -7.35 1.12 16.97
CA LYS A 148 -7.59 2.38 17.65
C LYS A 148 -6.35 2.88 18.42
N GLU A 149 -5.62 2.00 19.07
CA GLU A 149 -4.42 2.35 19.82
C GLU A 149 -3.33 2.90 18.91
N LEU A 150 -3.01 2.19 17.82
CA LEU A 150 -2.02 2.64 16.84
C LEU A 150 -2.46 3.95 16.16
N ILE A 151 -3.73 4.07 15.77
CA ILE A 151 -4.30 5.29 15.18
C ILE A 151 -4.17 6.48 16.14
N SER A 152 -4.33 6.27 17.44
CA SER A 152 -4.21 7.35 18.44
C SER A 152 -2.80 7.94 18.55
N LYS A 153 -1.79 7.25 18.03
CA LYS A 153 -0.40 7.73 17.98
C LYS A 153 -0.09 8.54 16.72
N MET A 154 -0.99 8.53 15.74
CA MET A 154 -0.81 9.26 14.48
C MET A 154 -0.93 10.77 14.68
N LYS A 155 -0.28 11.52 13.82
CA LYS A 155 -0.49 12.97 13.73
C LYS A 155 -1.94 13.25 13.36
N LYS A 156 -2.53 14.27 13.99
CA LYS A 156 -3.85 14.75 13.57
C LYS A 156 -3.81 15.25 12.13
N GLY A 157 -4.77 14.83 11.34
CA GLY A 157 -4.86 15.17 9.93
C GLY A 157 -3.97 14.35 9.01
N SER A 158 -3.33 13.28 9.50
CA SER A 158 -2.54 12.36 8.68
C SER A 158 -3.42 11.47 7.80
N TYR A 159 -2.77 10.78 6.86
CA TYR A 159 -3.40 9.98 5.83
C TYR A 159 -3.00 8.52 5.95
N VAL A 160 -3.95 7.61 5.75
CA VAL A 160 -3.71 6.16 5.73
C VAL A 160 -4.15 5.59 4.38
N ILE A 161 -3.24 4.88 3.71
CA ILE A 161 -3.49 4.24 2.42
C ILE A 161 -3.38 2.72 2.56
N ASN A 162 -4.43 1.99 2.20
CA ASN A 162 -4.42 0.53 2.29
C ASN A 162 -4.78 -0.12 0.94
N THR A 163 -3.75 -0.57 0.23
CA THR A 163 -3.89 -1.37 -1.00
C THR A 163 -3.47 -2.82 -0.79
N ALA A 164 -3.24 -3.24 0.46
CA ALA A 164 -2.79 -4.58 0.80
C ALA A 164 -3.95 -5.54 1.13
N ARG A 165 -4.54 -5.43 2.33
CA ARG A 165 -5.70 -6.22 2.78
C ARG A 165 -6.54 -5.42 3.77
N GLY A 166 -7.85 -5.43 3.59
CA GLY A 166 -8.76 -4.70 4.48
C GLY A 166 -8.70 -5.15 5.94
N ALA A 167 -8.51 -6.44 6.17
CA ALA A 167 -8.42 -7.01 7.51
C ALA A 167 -7.10 -6.70 8.28
N LEU A 168 -6.17 -5.93 7.70
CA LEU A 168 -5.04 -5.35 8.44
C LEU A 168 -5.49 -4.25 9.40
N THR A 169 -6.65 -3.66 9.17
CA THR A 169 -7.20 -2.55 9.95
C THR A 169 -8.40 -3.00 10.76
N ASP A 170 -8.67 -2.32 11.86
CA ASP A 170 -9.94 -2.38 12.55
C ASP A 170 -10.94 -1.46 11.83
N PRO A 171 -12.03 -1.99 11.26
CA PRO A 171 -12.95 -1.20 10.45
C PRO A 171 -13.66 -0.09 11.23
N GLN A 172 -14.04 -0.34 12.47
CA GLN A 172 -14.71 0.64 13.29
C GLN A 172 -13.75 1.73 13.74
N ALA A 173 -12.53 1.35 14.14
CA ALA A 173 -11.51 2.33 14.54
C ALA A 173 -11.15 3.30 13.39
N ILE A 174 -11.07 2.80 12.15
CA ILE A 174 -10.86 3.64 10.96
C ILE A 174 -12.03 4.61 10.78
N ALA A 175 -13.27 4.12 10.79
CA ALA A 175 -14.45 4.96 10.60
C ALA A 175 -14.57 6.04 11.71
N ASP A 176 -14.34 5.68 12.96
CA ASP A 176 -14.38 6.61 14.11
C ASP A 176 -13.29 7.69 13.96
N ALA A 177 -12.09 7.31 13.54
CA ALA A 177 -10.98 8.25 13.36
C ALA A 177 -11.23 9.24 12.21
N ILE A 178 -11.83 8.78 11.10
CA ILE A 178 -12.24 9.66 9.99
C ILE A 178 -13.37 10.58 10.44
N ASN A 179 -14.44 10.05 11.04
CA ASN A 179 -15.61 10.83 11.46
C ASN A 179 -15.26 11.89 12.52
N SER A 180 -14.19 11.66 13.31
CA SER A 180 -13.66 12.65 14.26
C SER A 180 -12.69 13.66 13.62
N GLY A 181 -12.33 13.49 12.36
CA GLY A 181 -11.38 14.34 11.65
C GLY A 181 -9.91 14.12 12.04
N ASN A 182 -9.60 12.99 12.69
CA ASN A 182 -8.23 12.68 13.08
C ASN A 182 -7.36 12.25 11.91
N ILE A 183 -7.92 11.45 10.98
CA ILE A 183 -7.23 10.95 9.80
C ILE A 183 -8.10 11.05 8.55
N ALA A 184 -7.47 10.93 7.38
CA ALA A 184 -8.13 10.54 6.14
C ALA A 184 -7.68 9.14 5.74
N TYR A 185 -8.54 8.37 5.06
CA TYR A 185 -8.27 7.00 4.68
C TYR A 185 -8.63 6.75 3.22
N GLY A 186 -7.74 6.12 2.49
CA GLY A 186 -8.00 5.70 1.14
C GLY A 186 -7.46 4.30 0.86
N GLY A 187 -7.92 3.67 -0.18
CA GLY A 187 -7.43 2.36 -0.56
C GLY A 187 -8.32 1.61 -1.53
N ASP A 188 -8.07 0.31 -1.60
CA ASP A 188 -8.65 -0.53 -2.63
C ASP A 188 -9.26 -1.82 -2.04
N VAL A 189 -9.00 -2.09 -0.78
CA VAL A 189 -9.31 -3.37 -0.13
C VAL A 189 -10.27 -3.17 1.04
N TRP A 190 -11.26 -4.05 1.14
CA TRP A 190 -12.29 -4.01 2.15
C TRP A 190 -12.16 -5.22 3.09
N PRO A 191 -12.54 -5.11 4.37
CA PRO A 191 -12.50 -6.24 5.31
C PRO A 191 -13.32 -7.44 4.84
N VAL A 192 -14.48 -7.16 4.23
CA VAL A 192 -15.35 -8.14 3.57
C VAL A 192 -15.64 -7.66 2.15
N GLN A 193 -15.63 -8.56 1.18
CA GLN A 193 -15.85 -8.23 -0.24
C GLN A 193 -16.82 -9.23 -0.88
N PRO A 194 -17.91 -8.73 -1.52
CA PRO A 194 -18.35 -7.34 -1.61
C PRO A 194 -18.68 -6.74 -0.25
N ALA A 195 -18.38 -5.44 -0.06
CA ALA A 195 -18.66 -4.79 1.20
C ALA A 195 -20.18 -4.75 1.48
N PRO A 196 -20.68 -5.21 2.64
CA PRO A 196 -22.08 -5.17 2.99
C PRO A 196 -22.60 -3.73 3.09
N LYS A 197 -23.92 -3.56 3.06
CA LYS A 197 -24.54 -2.21 3.05
C LYS A 197 -24.29 -1.41 4.33
N ASP A 198 -24.17 -2.10 5.45
CA ASP A 198 -23.91 -1.56 6.78
C ASP A 198 -22.43 -1.39 7.12
N MET A 199 -21.54 -1.63 6.16
CA MET A 199 -20.11 -1.42 6.35
C MET A 199 -19.81 0.05 6.68
N PRO A 200 -19.18 0.37 7.85
CA PRO A 200 -18.95 1.75 8.28
C PRO A 200 -18.20 2.61 7.27
N TRP A 201 -17.33 2.01 6.47
CA TRP A 201 -16.54 2.72 5.44
C TRP A 201 -17.36 3.25 4.28
N ARG A 202 -18.63 2.84 4.12
CA ARG A 202 -19.49 3.37 3.07
C ARG A 202 -20.03 4.77 3.39
N THR A 203 -20.07 5.12 4.67
CA THR A 203 -20.66 6.36 5.17
C THR A 203 -19.70 7.18 6.03
N MET A 204 -18.47 6.71 6.23
CA MET A 204 -17.47 7.48 6.95
C MET A 204 -17.19 8.79 6.22
N HIS A 205 -17.10 9.87 6.97
CA HIS A 205 -17.00 11.23 6.45
C HIS A 205 -16.13 12.09 7.37
N ASN A 206 -15.10 12.70 6.82
CA ASN A 206 -14.28 13.65 7.58
C ASN A 206 -14.96 15.02 7.57
N PRO A 207 -15.33 15.57 8.75
CA PRO A 207 -16.05 16.84 8.85
C PRO A 207 -15.23 18.06 8.42
N TYR A 208 -13.93 17.90 8.21
CA TYR A 208 -13.02 18.97 7.83
C TYR A 208 -12.67 19.00 6.32
N GLY A 209 -13.40 18.29 5.48
CA GLY A 209 -13.41 18.48 4.03
C GLY A 209 -12.37 17.68 3.28
N LYS A 210 -11.56 16.87 3.69
CA LYS A 210 -10.51 16.12 2.97
C LYS A 210 -11.10 15.03 2.08
N ASP A 211 -11.67 15.36 0.93
CA ASP A 211 -12.40 14.43 0.05
C ASP A 211 -13.41 13.57 0.84
N TYR A 212 -14.10 14.21 1.77
CA TYR A 212 -14.86 13.49 2.78
C TYR A 212 -14.00 12.53 3.64
N GLY A 213 -12.66 12.62 3.53
CA GLY A 213 -11.70 11.78 4.24
C GLY A 213 -11.63 10.33 3.76
N ASN A 214 -12.20 10.03 2.60
CA ASN A 214 -12.40 8.67 2.13
C ASN A 214 -12.21 8.56 0.62
N ALA A 215 -11.19 7.85 0.18
CA ALA A 215 -10.90 7.57 -1.24
C ALA A 215 -10.79 6.06 -1.47
N MET A 216 -11.95 5.37 -1.54
CA MET A 216 -12.02 3.92 -1.65
C MET A 216 -12.41 3.47 -3.05
N THR A 217 -11.73 2.42 -3.54
CA THR A 217 -12.06 1.71 -4.78
C THR A 217 -12.49 0.25 -4.50
N VAL A 218 -12.94 -0.47 -5.52
CA VAL A 218 -13.59 -1.78 -5.39
C VAL A 218 -12.63 -2.97 -5.60
N HIS A 219 -11.38 -2.83 -5.22
CA HIS A 219 -10.32 -3.83 -5.34
C HIS A 219 -9.83 -4.02 -6.78
N VAL A 220 -9.44 -2.92 -7.41
CA VAL A 220 -9.01 -2.87 -8.82
C VAL A 220 -7.53 -2.51 -9.02
N SER A 221 -6.81 -2.18 -7.95
CA SER A 221 -5.42 -1.69 -8.02
C SER A 221 -4.47 -2.62 -8.78
N GLY A 222 -4.70 -3.93 -8.70
CA GLY A 222 -3.92 -4.95 -9.39
C GLY A 222 -4.51 -5.47 -10.70
N THR A 223 -5.56 -4.84 -11.25
CA THR A 223 -6.34 -5.37 -12.38
C THR A 223 -6.28 -4.52 -13.65
N SER A 224 -5.29 -3.62 -13.78
CA SER A 224 -5.07 -2.88 -15.01
C SER A 224 -4.82 -3.83 -16.20
N LEU A 225 -5.12 -3.40 -17.43
CA LEU A 225 -4.85 -4.21 -18.64
C LEU A 225 -3.38 -4.60 -18.74
N ASP A 226 -2.47 -3.71 -18.33
CA ASP A 226 -1.03 -4.02 -18.28
C ASP A 226 -0.70 -5.08 -17.23
N ALA A 227 -1.34 -5.07 -16.07
CA ALA A 227 -1.19 -6.12 -15.07
C ALA A 227 -1.69 -7.46 -15.59
N GLN A 228 -2.85 -7.48 -16.26
CA GLN A 228 -3.41 -8.68 -16.87
C GLN A 228 -2.49 -9.25 -17.96
N ALA A 229 -1.94 -8.39 -18.83
CA ALA A 229 -0.97 -8.78 -19.84
C ALA A 229 0.30 -9.37 -19.22
N ARG A 230 0.83 -8.74 -18.15
CA ARG A 230 1.98 -9.27 -17.42
C ARG A 230 1.69 -10.61 -16.75
N TYR A 231 0.48 -10.81 -16.21
CA TYR A 231 0.06 -12.12 -15.68
C TYR A 231 0.04 -13.18 -16.77
N ALA A 232 -0.62 -12.92 -17.89
CA ALA A 232 -0.73 -13.86 -18.99
C ALA A 232 0.66 -14.25 -19.53
N ASN A 233 1.53 -13.27 -19.76
CA ASN A 233 2.89 -13.50 -20.21
C ASN A 233 3.73 -14.27 -19.18
N GLY A 234 3.60 -13.96 -17.90
CA GLY A 234 4.29 -14.68 -16.83
C GLY A 234 3.85 -16.15 -16.73
N VAL A 235 2.56 -16.43 -16.83
CA VAL A 235 2.04 -17.80 -16.87
C VAL A 235 2.55 -18.54 -18.11
N LYS A 236 2.50 -17.92 -19.29
CA LYS A 236 3.02 -18.49 -20.52
C LYS A 236 4.52 -18.83 -20.38
N GLN A 237 5.32 -17.90 -19.87
CA GLN A 237 6.75 -18.12 -19.65
C GLN A 237 6.99 -19.31 -18.71
N ILE A 238 6.30 -19.36 -17.55
CA ILE A 238 6.43 -20.45 -16.58
C ILE A 238 6.13 -21.81 -17.24
N LEU A 239 5.03 -21.90 -17.99
CA LEU A 239 4.64 -23.14 -18.67
C LEU A 239 5.68 -23.54 -19.74
N THR A 240 6.13 -22.57 -20.56
CA THR A 240 7.16 -22.83 -21.57
C THR A 240 8.43 -23.36 -20.91
N GLU A 241 8.96 -22.65 -19.91
CA GLU A 241 10.19 -23.05 -19.21
C GLU A 241 10.03 -24.43 -18.51
N TYR A 242 8.85 -24.73 -17.98
CA TYR A 242 8.56 -26.01 -17.36
C TYR A 242 8.61 -27.17 -18.37
N PHE A 243 7.92 -27.03 -19.52
CA PHE A 243 7.89 -28.09 -20.55
C PHE A 243 9.21 -28.25 -21.28
N ASP A 244 9.93 -27.14 -21.50
CA ASP A 244 11.26 -27.15 -22.14
C ASP A 244 12.38 -27.56 -21.16
N LYS A 245 12.06 -27.76 -19.89
CA LYS A 245 13.01 -28.07 -18.80
C LYS A 245 14.13 -27.03 -18.64
N THR A 246 13.84 -25.79 -18.99
CA THR A 246 14.80 -24.65 -18.93
C THR A 246 14.58 -23.76 -17.70
N TYR A 247 13.64 -24.10 -16.82
CA TYR A 247 13.26 -23.28 -15.69
C TYR A 247 14.42 -23.00 -14.73
N LYS A 248 14.52 -21.72 -14.31
CA LYS A 248 15.40 -21.22 -13.27
C LYS A 248 14.56 -20.50 -12.22
N TYR A 249 13.97 -21.27 -11.33
CA TYR A 249 13.13 -20.69 -10.27
C TYR A 249 13.97 -20.12 -9.13
N ARG A 250 13.64 -18.92 -8.70
CA ARG A 250 14.19 -18.42 -7.45
C ARG A 250 13.45 -19.14 -6.30
N PRO A 251 14.17 -19.64 -5.27
CA PRO A 251 13.53 -20.38 -4.16
C PRO A 251 12.36 -19.63 -3.51
N GLN A 252 12.45 -18.31 -3.40
CA GLN A 252 11.40 -17.47 -2.81
C GLN A 252 10.12 -17.36 -3.65
N ASP A 253 10.16 -17.71 -4.92
CA ASP A 253 9.01 -17.67 -5.82
C ASP A 253 8.27 -19.02 -5.88
N VAL A 254 8.89 -20.10 -5.40
CA VAL A 254 8.31 -21.44 -5.38
C VAL A 254 7.56 -21.65 -4.07
N ILE A 255 6.30 -22.05 -4.15
CA ILE A 255 5.46 -22.34 -2.99
C ILE A 255 5.55 -23.81 -2.62
N ILE A 256 5.35 -24.70 -3.60
CA ILE A 256 5.37 -26.16 -3.43
C ILE A 256 6.28 -26.75 -4.51
N ILE A 257 7.15 -27.67 -4.12
CA ILE A 257 7.94 -28.53 -5.00
C ILE A 257 7.87 -29.95 -4.47
N ASP A 258 7.63 -30.92 -5.35
CA ASP A 258 7.50 -32.35 -5.01
C ASP A 258 6.53 -32.62 -3.83
N GLY A 259 5.43 -31.86 -3.75
CA GLY A 259 4.42 -31.99 -2.70
C GLY A 259 4.80 -31.35 -1.36
N HIS A 260 5.94 -30.69 -1.25
CA HIS A 260 6.43 -30.03 -0.04
C HIS A 260 6.53 -28.52 -0.21
N TYR A 261 6.31 -27.75 0.89
CA TYR A 261 6.52 -26.32 0.86
C TYR A 261 8.01 -25.99 0.60
N ALA A 262 8.28 -25.20 -0.42
CA ALA A 262 9.63 -24.83 -0.84
C ALA A 262 10.35 -23.92 0.16
N THR A 263 9.62 -23.18 1.00
CA THR A 263 10.18 -22.31 2.03
C THR A 263 9.46 -22.43 3.36
N LYS A 264 10.18 -22.20 4.48
CA LYS A 264 9.59 -22.15 5.84
C LYS A 264 8.46 -21.12 5.97
N ALA A 265 8.51 -20.04 5.20
CA ALA A 265 7.47 -18.99 5.22
C ALA A 265 6.09 -19.52 4.78
N TYR A 266 6.03 -20.50 3.87
CA TYR A 266 4.79 -21.15 3.47
C TYR A 266 4.39 -22.29 4.41
N GLY A 267 5.35 -23.08 4.88
CA GLY A 267 5.08 -24.20 5.80
C GLY A 267 4.54 -23.81 7.17
N GLN A 268 4.86 -22.60 7.65
CA GLN A 268 4.31 -22.08 8.91
C GLN A 268 2.85 -21.64 8.81
N ARG A 269 2.30 -21.48 7.60
CA ARG A 269 0.88 -21.13 7.38
C ARG A 269 -0.06 -22.34 7.53
N SER A 270 0.45 -23.56 7.43
CA SER A 270 -0.33 -24.80 7.41
C SER A 270 -0.39 -25.53 8.77
N LYS A 271 0.28 -25.01 9.80
CA LYS A 271 0.14 -25.53 11.17
C LYS A 271 -0.97 -24.75 11.87
N LYS A 272 -2.20 -25.11 11.62
CA LYS A 272 -3.34 -24.94 12.52
C LYS A 272 -3.68 -26.27 13.12
#